data_1fbb4b7795a8630c6b5301b5d8e42e8f
#
_entry.id   1fbb4b7795a8630c6b5301b5d8e42e8f
#
_cell.length_a   1.000
_cell.length_b   1.000
_cell.length_c   1.000
_cell.angle_alpha   90.00
_cell.angle_beta   90.00
_cell.angle_gamma   90.00
#
_symmetry.space_group_name_H-M   'P 1'
#
loop_
_entity.id
_entity.type
_entity.pdbx_description
1 polymer ?
#
loop_
_entity_poly.entity_id
_entity_poly.type
_entity_poly.pdbx_seq_one_letter_code
_entity_poly.pdbx_strand_id
1 'polypeptide(L)'
;MSDQSAKADGGKLRLTLVPTEAVEAVAAIRMFGVQKYVEEENWKRVEKDRYKDAALRHFIRYTREPYGMDDESNLPHLWHCLCNLFFLCALEIEDGTLPQPQEAVKKMTRCEPVQARRSPGTGAGGYIYQNEIKMPGNVAERA
;
A
#
# COMPACT_ATOMS: atom_id res chain seq x y z
N MET A 1 -21.06 -11.49 29.31
CA MET A 1 -20.25 -11.91 28.13
C MET A 1 -21.11 -11.68 26.89
N SER A 2 -20.59 -10.95 25.91
CA SER A 2 -21.26 -10.80 24.63
C SER A 2 -21.14 -12.11 23.84
N ASP A 3 -22.23 -12.59 23.29
CA ASP A 3 -22.23 -13.76 22.41
C ASP A 3 -21.54 -13.39 21.08
N GLN A 4 -20.31 -13.91 20.88
CA GLN A 4 -19.52 -13.70 19.67
C GLN A 4 -19.92 -14.66 18.52
N SER A 5 -20.83 -15.57 18.76
CA SER A 5 -21.28 -16.57 17.76
C SER A 5 -22.29 -15.99 16.75
N ALA A 6 -22.86 -14.82 17.05
CA ALA A 6 -23.91 -14.20 16.23
C ALA A 6 -23.44 -13.73 14.83
N LYS A 7 -22.15 -13.75 14.56
CA LYS A 7 -21.58 -13.28 13.27
C LYS A 7 -20.43 -14.17 12.81
N ALA A 8 -20.64 -14.87 11.71
CA ALA A 8 -19.63 -15.74 11.07
C ALA A 8 -18.66 -14.93 10.21
N ASP A 9 -17.69 -14.24 10.85
CA ASP A 9 -16.65 -13.43 10.20
C ASP A 9 -15.24 -13.96 10.39
N GLY A 10 -15.07 -15.11 11.03
CA GLY A 10 -13.78 -15.78 11.18
C GLY A 10 -13.08 -15.98 9.84
N GLY A 11 -11.81 -15.55 9.76
CA GLY A 11 -10.99 -15.69 8.55
C GLY A 11 -11.30 -14.71 7.42
N LYS A 12 -12.25 -13.78 7.59
CA LYS A 12 -12.51 -12.70 6.62
C LYS A 12 -11.47 -11.58 6.74
N LEU A 13 -11.26 -10.86 5.64
CA LEU A 13 -10.40 -9.68 5.64
C LEU A 13 -10.94 -8.59 6.56
N ARG A 14 -10.07 -8.04 7.38
CA ARG A 14 -10.39 -6.93 8.28
C ARG A 14 -10.06 -5.59 7.61
N LEU A 15 -10.96 -5.08 6.79
CA LEU A 15 -10.77 -3.84 6.02
C LEU A 15 -10.59 -2.61 6.93
N THR A 16 -11.06 -2.67 8.18
CA THR A 16 -10.86 -1.61 9.19
C THR A 16 -9.40 -1.43 9.64
N LEU A 17 -8.49 -2.34 9.28
CA LEU A 17 -7.06 -2.19 9.52
C LEU A 17 -6.38 -1.27 8.48
N VAL A 18 -7.06 -0.97 7.38
CA VAL A 18 -6.52 -0.08 6.33
C VAL A 18 -6.80 1.37 6.72
N PRO A 19 -5.78 2.26 6.66
CA PRO A 19 -5.99 3.70 6.90
C PRO A 19 -7.01 4.27 5.91
N THR A 20 -8.12 4.79 6.41
CA THR A 20 -9.21 5.31 5.56
C THR A 20 -8.81 6.55 4.80
N GLU A 21 -7.92 7.37 5.35
CA GLU A 21 -7.39 8.58 4.72
C GLU A 21 -6.66 8.27 3.41
N ALA A 22 -5.96 7.13 3.33
CA ALA A 22 -5.31 6.69 2.10
C ALA A 22 -6.33 6.26 1.04
N VAL A 23 -7.43 5.64 1.44
CA VAL A 23 -8.54 5.29 0.55
C VAL A 23 -9.24 6.56 0.03
N GLU A 24 -9.46 7.55 0.90
CA GLU A 24 -10.03 8.86 0.53
C GLU A 24 -9.12 9.60 -0.46
N ALA A 25 -7.80 9.54 -0.30
CA ALA A 25 -6.84 10.11 -1.24
C ALA A 25 -6.98 9.50 -2.65
N VAL A 26 -7.12 8.18 -2.74
CA VAL A 26 -7.39 7.50 -4.02
C VAL A 26 -8.73 7.93 -4.60
N ALA A 27 -9.76 8.05 -3.77
CA ALA A 27 -11.08 8.49 -4.22
C ALA A 27 -11.04 9.92 -4.80
N ALA A 28 -10.28 10.84 -4.19
CA ALA A 28 -10.09 12.20 -4.70
C ALA A 28 -9.46 12.20 -6.12
N ILE A 29 -8.41 11.41 -6.33
CA ILE A 29 -7.80 11.25 -7.67
C ILE A 29 -8.79 10.64 -8.66
N ARG A 30 -9.59 9.67 -8.23
CA ARG A 30 -10.61 9.05 -9.07
C ARG A 30 -11.67 10.05 -9.51
N MET A 31 -12.14 10.90 -8.59
CA MET A 31 -13.10 11.96 -8.92
C MET A 31 -12.55 12.92 -9.98
N PHE A 32 -11.29 13.33 -9.86
CA PHE A 32 -10.61 14.11 -10.90
C PHE A 32 -10.55 13.35 -12.24
N GLY A 33 -10.17 12.07 -12.23
CA GLY A 33 -10.10 11.24 -13.42
C GLY A 33 -11.44 11.09 -14.14
N VAL A 34 -12.54 10.92 -13.40
CA VAL A 34 -13.90 10.84 -13.97
C VAL A 34 -14.32 12.17 -14.59
N GLN A 35 -13.99 13.30 -13.99
CA GLN A 35 -14.24 14.61 -14.62
C GLN A 35 -13.50 14.77 -15.96
N LYS A 36 -12.28 14.23 -16.04
CA LYS A 36 -11.43 14.34 -17.24
C LYS A 36 -11.84 13.38 -18.35
N TYR A 37 -12.15 12.13 -18.02
CA TYR A 37 -12.35 11.05 -18.99
C TYR A 37 -13.81 10.61 -19.16
N VAL A 38 -14.71 11.15 -18.34
CA VAL A 38 -16.17 10.91 -18.34
C VAL A 38 -16.58 9.49 -17.94
N GLU A 39 -15.87 8.47 -18.39
CA GLU A 39 -16.17 7.07 -18.07
C GLU A 39 -15.48 6.61 -16.78
N GLU A 40 -16.26 6.10 -15.81
CA GLU A 40 -15.74 5.61 -14.52
C GLU A 40 -14.82 4.39 -14.67
N GLU A 41 -15.07 3.55 -15.66
CA GLU A 41 -14.38 2.28 -15.88
C GLU A 41 -13.26 2.34 -16.92
N ASN A 42 -12.92 3.52 -17.45
CA ASN A 42 -11.88 3.66 -18.49
C ASN A 42 -10.51 3.12 -18.03
N TRP A 43 -10.24 3.15 -16.74
CA TRP A 43 -8.99 2.67 -16.15
C TRP A 43 -8.72 1.19 -16.43
N LYS A 44 -9.74 0.39 -16.64
CA LYS A 44 -9.61 -1.05 -16.97
C LYS A 44 -9.03 -1.30 -18.35
N ARG A 45 -9.08 -0.31 -19.24
CA ARG A 45 -8.58 -0.42 -20.62
C ARG A 45 -7.19 0.14 -20.84
N VAL A 46 -6.59 0.72 -19.78
CA VAL A 46 -5.25 1.28 -19.83
C VAL A 46 -4.22 0.17 -19.60
N GLU A 47 -3.20 0.14 -20.43
CA GLU A 47 -2.11 -0.82 -20.31
C GLU A 47 -1.36 -0.68 -18.98
N LYS A 48 -1.03 -1.81 -18.36
CA LYS A 48 -0.39 -1.87 -17.05
C LYS A 48 0.92 -1.08 -16.97
N ASP A 49 1.72 -1.11 -18.04
CA ASP A 49 3.00 -0.39 -18.08
C ASP A 49 2.84 1.12 -17.95
N ARG A 50 1.72 1.68 -18.46
CA ARG A 50 1.41 3.10 -18.28
C ARG A 50 1.15 3.45 -16.81
N TYR A 51 0.55 2.54 -16.03
CA TYR A 51 0.37 2.73 -14.59
C TYR A 51 1.70 2.63 -13.83
N LYS A 52 2.59 1.71 -14.21
CA LYS A 52 3.93 1.59 -13.63
C LYS A 52 4.72 2.88 -13.85
N ASP A 53 4.74 3.38 -15.08
CA ASP A 53 5.44 4.63 -15.41
C ASP A 53 4.86 5.84 -14.69
N ALA A 54 3.54 5.95 -14.63
CA ALA A 54 2.87 7.04 -13.93
C ALA A 54 3.13 6.99 -12.42
N ALA A 55 3.01 5.82 -11.81
CA ALA A 55 3.32 5.62 -10.39
C ALA A 55 4.76 6.03 -10.07
N LEU A 56 5.73 5.60 -10.88
CA LEU A 56 7.13 5.91 -10.69
C LEU A 56 7.42 7.42 -10.86
N ARG A 57 6.85 8.07 -11.89
CA ARG A 57 7.00 9.52 -12.08
C ARG A 57 6.50 10.31 -10.88
N HIS A 58 5.30 10.00 -10.39
CA HIS A 58 4.73 10.68 -9.22
C HIS A 58 5.49 10.38 -7.94
N PHE A 59 6.00 9.15 -7.77
CA PHE A 59 6.81 8.79 -6.61
C PHE A 59 8.15 9.54 -6.60
N ILE A 60 8.83 9.66 -7.74
CA ILE A 60 10.07 10.45 -7.85
C ILE A 60 9.81 11.93 -7.55
N ARG A 61 8.71 12.49 -8.04
CA ARG A 61 8.31 13.87 -7.70
C ARG A 61 8.10 14.03 -6.20
N TYR A 62 7.35 13.12 -5.59
CA TYR A 62 7.12 13.11 -4.15
C TYR A 62 8.42 13.04 -3.34
N THR A 63 9.39 12.19 -3.73
CA THR A 63 10.65 12.07 -3.00
C THR A 63 11.50 13.33 -3.05
N ARG A 64 11.40 14.12 -4.12
CA ARG A 64 12.09 15.40 -4.29
C ARG A 64 11.38 16.54 -3.58
N GLU A 65 10.07 16.53 -3.61
CA GLU A 65 9.22 17.58 -3.08
C GLU A 65 7.95 16.96 -2.45
N PRO A 66 8.03 16.56 -1.16
CA PRO A 66 6.93 15.82 -0.49
C PRO A 66 5.60 16.56 -0.45
N TYR A 67 5.62 17.89 -0.51
CA TYR A 67 4.42 18.74 -0.54
C TYR A 67 4.02 19.17 -1.96
N GLY A 68 4.71 18.66 -2.98
CA GLY A 68 4.46 19.01 -4.38
C GLY A 68 3.10 18.54 -4.86
N MET A 69 2.43 19.44 -5.58
CA MET A 69 1.14 19.18 -6.22
C MET A 69 1.35 18.93 -7.71
N ASP A 70 0.50 18.07 -8.27
CA ASP A 70 0.45 17.87 -9.70
C ASP A 70 -0.15 19.10 -10.40
N ASP A 71 0.51 19.58 -11.47
CA ASP A 71 0.15 20.83 -12.15
C ASP A 71 -1.25 20.79 -12.79
N GLU A 72 -1.72 19.60 -13.17
CA GLU A 72 -3.00 19.43 -13.84
C GLU A 72 -4.18 19.34 -12.85
N SER A 73 -4.02 18.54 -11.80
CA SER A 73 -5.08 18.25 -10.84
C SER A 73 -5.06 19.13 -9.61
N ASN A 74 -3.91 19.73 -9.31
CA ASN A 74 -3.61 20.39 -8.04
C ASN A 74 -3.81 19.48 -6.81
N LEU A 75 -3.56 18.17 -7.00
CA LEU A 75 -3.59 17.16 -5.95
C LEU A 75 -2.17 16.62 -5.70
N PRO A 76 -1.87 16.11 -4.49
CA PRO A 76 -0.54 15.65 -4.15
C PRO A 76 -0.01 14.54 -5.06
N HIS A 77 1.26 14.61 -5.44
CA HIS A 77 1.92 13.55 -6.23
C HIS A 77 1.84 12.18 -5.56
N LEU A 78 1.94 12.11 -4.24
CA LEU A 78 1.81 10.84 -3.52
C LEU A 78 0.44 10.18 -3.74
N TRP A 79 -0.64 10.97 -3.81
CA TRP A 79 -1.98 10.44 -4.05
C TRP A 79 -2.11 9.87 -5.47
N HIS A 80 -1.52 10.54 -6.46
CA HIS A 80 -1.46 10.03 -7.83
C HIS A 80 -0.67 8.73 -7.92
N CYS A 81 0.48 8.66 -7.23
CA CYS A 81 1.26 7.42 -7.14
C CYS A 81 0.42 6.28 -6.59
N LEU A 82 -0.23 6.51 -5.45
CA LEU A 82 -1.06 5.52 -4.77
C LEU A 82 -2.22 5.05 -5.66
N CYS A 83 -2.92 5.96 -6.33
CA CYS A 83 -4.03 5.63 -7.23
C CYS A 83 -3.57 4.73 -8.40
N ASN A 84 -2.42 5.04 -9.02
CA ASN A 84 -1.86 4.21 -10.09
C ASN A 84 -1.51 2.80 -9.59
N LEU A 85 -0.99 2.66 -8.36
CA LEU A 85 -0.71 1.36 -7.74
C LEU A 85 -2.00 0.59 -7.41
N PHE A 86 -3.06 1.27 -7.00
CA PHE A 86 -4.38 0.65 -6.80
C PHE A 86 -4.90 0.05 -8.10
N PHE A 87 -4.83 0.77 -9.22
CA PHE A 87 -5.25 0.24 -10.53
C PHE A 87 -4.41 -0.95 -10.94
N LEU A 88 -3.09 -0.83 -10.83
CA LEU A 88 -2.19 -1.91 -11.19
C LEU A 88 -2.47 -3.17 -10.35
N CYS A 89 -2.62 -3.02 -9.04
CA CYS A 89 -2.93 -4.12 -8.14
C CYS A 89 -4.29 -4.77 -8.50
N ALA A 90 -5.32 -3.98 -8.76
CA ALA A 90 -6.64 -4.48 -9.13
C ALA A 90 -6.61 -5.27 -10.45
N LEU A 91 -5.90 -4.77 -11.47
CA LEU A 91 -5.76 -5.45 -12.76
C LEU A 91 -4.97 -6.76 -12.66
N GLU A 92 -3.89 -6.77 -11.86
CA GLU A 92 -3.08 -7.97 -11.62
C GLU A 92 -3.85 -9.06 -10.86
N ILE A 93 -4.79 -8.68 -9.99
CA ILE A 93 -5.68 -9.62 -9.30
C ILE A 93 -6.77 -10.12 -10.26
N GLU A 94 -7.35 -9.22 -11.07
CA GLU A 94 -8.44 -9.55 -12.00
C GLU A 94 -7.99 -10.54 -13.08
N ASP A 95 -6.79 -10.38 -13.62
CA ASP A 95 -6.25 -11.29 -14.65
C ASP A 95 -5.57 -12.55 -14.09
N GLY A 96 -5.51 -12.70 -12.76
CA GLY A 96 -4.97 -13.88 -12.08
C GLY A 96 -3.45 -13.90 -11.94
N THR A 97 -2.74 -12.84 -12.29
CA THR A 97 -1.30 -12.70 -12.03
C THR A 97 -1.00 -12.68 -10.54
N LEU A 98 -1.83 -12.00 -9.75
CA LEU A 98 -1.80 -12.01 -8.29
C LEU A 98 -3.00 -12.80 -7.73
N PRO A 99 -2.84 -13.43 -6.55
CA PRO A 99 -3.93 -14.16 -5.92
C PRO A 99 -5.01 -13.23 -5.38
N GLN A 100 -6.22 -13.74 -5.24
CA GLN A 100 -7.27 -13.04 -4.49
C GLN A 100 -6.83 -12.84 -3.03
N PRO A 101 -6.95 -11.62 -2.46
CA PRO A 101 -6.45 -11.34 -1.11
C PRO A 101 -7.03 -12.25 -0.03
N GLN A 102 -8.32 -12.59 -0.13
CA GLN A 102 -8.97 -13.51 0.81
C GLN A 102 -8.36 -14.91 0.78
N GLU A 103 -7.93 -15.40 -0.38
CA GLU A 103 -7.27 -16.70 -0.51
C GLU A 103 -5.81 -16.64 -0.08
N ALA A 104 -5.13 -15.53 -0.35
CA ALA A 104 -3.74 -15.32 0.06
C ALA A 104 -3.59 -15.33 1.59
N VAL A 105 -4.50 -14.69 2.30
CA VAL A 105 -4.49 -14.64 3.78
C VAL A 105 -4.62 -16.02 4.42
N LYS A 106 -5.38 -16.93 3.81
CA LYS A 106 -5.49 -18.33 4.31
C LYS A 106 -4.16 -19.08 4.29
N LYS A 107 -3.25 -18.70 3.38
CA LYS A 107 -1.93 -19.31 3.19
C LYS A 107 -0.80 -18.48 3.84
N MET A 108 -1.14 -17.38 4.47
CA MET A 108 -0.16 -16.47 5.07
C MET A 108 0.62 -17.16 6.19
N THR A 109 1.94 -17.01 6.16
CA THR A 109 2.81 -17.50 7.22
C THR A 109 2.56 -16.75 8.52
N ARG A 110 2.40 -17.47 9.63
CA ARG A 110 2.32 -16.85 10.96
C ARG A 110 3.70 -16.38 11.38
N CYS A 111 3.78 -15.14 11.84
CA CYS A 111 4.99 -14.57 12.40
C CYS A 111 4.86 -14.48 13.92
N GLU A 112 5.97 -14.70 14.62
CA GLU A 112 6.02 -14.38 16.06
C GLU A 112 5.92 -12.87 16.27
N PRO A 113 5.16 -12.40 17.27
CA PRO A 113 5.05 -10.97 17.54
C PRO A 113 6.42 -10.36 17.86
N VAL A 114 6.76 -9.28 17.19
CA VAL A 114 7.94 -8.49 17.55
C VAL A 114 7.65 -7.78 18.88
N GLN A 115 8.34 -8.18 19.96
CA GLN A 115 8.22 -7.49 21.23
C GLN A 115 8.89 -6.13 21.14
N ALA A 116 8.11 -5.06 21.31
CA ALA A 116 8.65 -3.71 21.40
C ALA A 116 9.55 -3.62 22.64
N ARG A 117 10.87 -3.52 22.45
CA ARG A 117 11.79 -3.20 23.53
C ARG A 117 11.53 -1.77 23.98
N ARG A 118 11.07 -1.59 25.21
CA ARG A 118 11.02 -0.27 25.83
C ARG A 118 12.47 0.17 26.07
N SER A 119 12.88 1.28 25.48
CA SER A 119 14.15 1.92 25.82
C SER A 119 14.09 2.36 27.28
N PRO A 120 15.07 2.02 28.12
CA PRO A 120 15.12 2.56 29.48
C PRO A 120 15.46 4.06 29.39
N GLY A 121 14.50 4.90 29.76
CA GLY A 121 14.74 6.27 30.19
C GLY A 121 14.81 7.37 29.15
N THR A 122 13.73 7.66 28.44
CA THR A 122 13.36 9.04 28.07
C THR A 122 11.85 9.11 27.97
N GLY A 123 11.25 10.00 28.71
CA GLY A 123 9.79 10.15 28.88
C GLY A 123 9.06 10.78 27.70
N ALA A 124 9.35 10.32 26.49
CA ALA A 124 8.58 10.62 25.29
C ALA A 124 8.54 9.34 24.46
N GLY A 125 7.35 8.78 24.27
CA GLY A 125 7.14 7.47 23.64
C GLY A 125 7.52 7.43 22.16
N GLY A 126 8.78 7.12 21.89
CA GLY A 126 9.26 6.79 20.55
C GLY A 126 9.47 5.27 20.46
N TYR A 127 8.77 4.60 19.56
CA TYR A 127 9.06 3.21 19.21
C TYR A 127 10.22 3.18 18.23
N ILE A 128 11.33 2.54 18.60
CA ILE A 128 12.44 2.29 17.68
C ILE A 128 12.28 0.87 17.13
N TYR A 129 11.99 0.76 15.85
CA TYR A 129 12.08 -0.51 15.12
C TYR A 129 13.54 -0.74 14.74
N GLN A 130 14.24 -1.60 15.46
CA GLN A 130 15.54 -2.10 15.01
C GLN A 130 15.30 -3.33 14.12
N ASN A 131 15.22 -3.13 12.83
CA ASN A 131 15.40 -4.19 11.86
C ASN A 131 16.92 -4.40 11.69
N GLU A 132 17.48 -5.32 12.46
CA GLU A 132 18.78 -5.90 12.09
C GLU A 132 18.54 -6.81 10.87
N ILE A 133 18.68 -6.26 9.68
CA ILE A 133 18.88 -7.06 8.47
C ILE A 133 20.26 -7.68 8.61
N LYS A 134 20.33 -8.94 9.04
CA LYS A 134 21.55 -9.73 8.89
C LYS A 134 21.81 -9.91 7.41
N MET A 135 22.71 -9.09 6.87
CA MET A 135 23.28 -9.31 5.54
C MET A 135 24.04 -10.63 5.57
N PRO A 136 23.85 -11.52 4.59
CA PRO A 136 24.66 -12.73 4.48
C PRO A 136 26.14 -12.32 4.36
N GLY A 137 26.96 -12.88 5.25
CA GLY A 137 28.38 -12.54 5.35
C GLY A 137 29.11 -12.66 4.02
N ASN A 138 29.92 -11.65 3.73
CA ASN A 138 30.95 -11.69 2.71
C ASN A 138 31.77 -12.97 2.84
N VAL A 139 31.70 -13.83 1.85
CA VAL A 139 32.72 -14.88 1.66
C VAL A 139 33.96 -14.16 1.11
N ALA A 140 34.83 -13.75 2.04
CA ALA A 140 36.15 -13.26 1.69
C ALA A 140 36.98 -14.42 1.13
N GLU A 141 37.50 -14.17 -0.05
CA GLU A 141 38.72 -14.68 -0.66
C GLU A 141 39.47 -15.76 0.11
N ARG A 142 39.66 -16.90 -0.55
CA ARG A 142 40.91 -17.66 -0.42
C ARG A 142 41.52 -17.83 -1.80
N ALA A 143 42.68 -17.25 -1.88
CA ALA A 143 43.66 -17.39 -2.95
C ALA A 143 43.97 -18.84 -3.29
#